data_df4913880afb22b99285e38bbaceafa7
#
_entry.id   df4913880afb22b99285e38bbaceafa7
#
_cell.length_a   1.000
_cell.length_b   1.000
_cell.length_c   1.000
_cell.angle_alpha   90.00
_cell.angle_beta   90.00
_cell.angle_gamma   90.00
#
_symmetry.space_group_name_H-M   'P 1'
#
loop_
_entity.id
_entity.type
_entity.pdbx_description
1 polymer ?
#
loop_
_entity_poly.entity_id
_entity_poly.type
_entity_poly.pdbx_seq_one_letter_code
_entity_poly.pdbx_strand_id
1 'polypeptide(L)'
;KYSSRLQKLRYIKIDVEGNDFNVVKSLSEVIEEFRPYIKLEVGWPTSKEDRDGIAAYFKKINYELRLVINRKGLFGPLLTDDFLYGKETIDVFAIPQ
;
A
#
# COMPACT_ATOMS: atom_id res chain seq x y z
N LYS A 1 11.11 21.26 -5.48
CA LYS A 1 11.56 19.89 -5.52
C LYS A 1 10.75 19.04 -6.49
N TYR A 2 9.45 19.02 -6.33
CA TYR A 2 8.54 18.32 -7.23
C TYR A 2 7.80 19.31 -8.10
N SER A 3 7.44 18.87 -9.31
CA SER A 3 6.68 19.71 -10.22
C SER A 3 5.25 19.92 -9.73
N SER A 4 4.59 20.98 -10.20
CA SER A 4 3.17 21.21 -9.88
C SER A 4 2.27 20.05 -10.30
N ARG A 5 2.71 19.26 -11.28
CA ARG A 5 2.04 18.06 -11.73
C ARG A 5 1.93 17.03 -10.60
N LEU A 6 3.01 16.82 -9.85
CA LEU A 6 3.03 15.87 -8.74
C LEU A 6 2.19 16.34 -7.57
N GLN A 7 2.01 17.66 -7.41
CA GLN A 7 1.14 18.19 -6.35
C GLN A 7 -0.31 17.76 -6.51
N LYS A 8 -0.70 17.29 -7.70
CA LYS A 8 -2.04 16.78 -7.96
C LYS A 8 -2.13 15.27 -7.82
N LEU A 9 -1.04 14.62 -7.45
CA LEU A 9 -1.01 13.18 -7.30
C LEU A 9 -1.92 12.75 -6.14
N ARG A 10 -2.90 11.89 -6.46
CA ARG A 10 -3.87 11.38 -5.48
C ARG A 10 -3.87 9.87 -5.37
N TYR A 11 -3.21 9.19 -6.30
CA TYR A 11 -3.29 7.74 -6.40
C TYR A 11 -2.02 7.15 -6.98
N ILE A 12 -1.51 6.10 -6.33
CA ILE A 12 -0.38 5.33 -6.82
C ILE A 12 -0.77 3.86 -6.82
N LYS A 13 -0.51 3.17 -7.90
CA LYS A 13 -0.64 1.72 -7.95
C LYS A 13 0.75 1.09 -7.89
N ILE A 14 0.96 0.19 -6.95
CA ILE A 14 2.20 -0.56 -6.81
C ILE A 14 1.90 -2.02 -7.10
N ASP A 15 2.50 -2.55 -8.16
CA ASP A 15 2.20 -3.87 -8.68
C ASP A 15 3.50 -4.55 -9.11
N VAL A 16 4.41 -4.74 -8.15
CA VAL A 16 5.72 -5.33 -8.39
C VAL A 16 5.82 -6.59 -7.55
N GLU A 17 5.61 -7.73 -8.16
CA GLU A 17 5.54 -9.03 -7.50
C GLU A 17 6.67 -9.26 -6.52
N GLY A 18 6.33 -9.39 -5.24
CA GLY A 18 7.28 -9.68 -4.18
C GLY A 18 8.23 -8.56 -3.80
N ASN A 19 8.17 -7.42 -4.49
CA ASN A 19 9.10 -6.32 -4.27
C ASN A 19 8.42 -5.04 -3.80
N ASP A 20 7.18 -5.15 -3.34
CA ASP A 20 6.32 -4.02 -3.04
C ASP A 20 6.89 -3.12 -1.95
N PHE A 21 7.49 -3.72 -0.91
CA PHE A 21 8.03 -2.92 0.19
C PHE A 21 9.23 -2.07 -0.25
N ASN A 22 10.09 -2.61 -1.10
CA ASN A 22 11.20 -1.84 -1.64
C ASN A 22 10.71 -0.67 -2.48
N VAL A 23 9.65 -0.89 -3.26
CA VAL A 23 9.03 0.18 -4.06
C VAL A 23 8.42 1.23 -3.14
N VAL A 24 7.70 0.82 -2.10
CA VAL A 24 7.14 1.75 -1.10
C VAL A 24 8.24 2.60 -0.49
N LYS A 25 9.34 1.99 -0.08
CA LYS A 25 10.45 2.73 0.51
C LYS A 25 11.05 3.74 -0.48
N SER A 26 11.17 3.36 -1.74
CA SER A 26 11.73 4.26 -2.75
C SER A 26 10.81 5.44 -3.05
N LEU A 27 9.51 5.31 -2.79
CA LEU A 27 8.52 6.36 -2.99
C LEU A 27 8.17 7.10 -1.70
N SER A 28 8.86 6.83 -0.60
CA SER A 28 8.48 7.37 0.71
C SER A 28 8.39 8.89 0.75
N GLU A 29 9.31 9.61 0.09
CA GLU A 29 9.25 11.06 0.02
C GLU A 29 7.96 11.56 -0.62
N VAL A 30 7.58 10.95 -1.75
CA VAL A 30 6.36 11.32 -2.48
C VAL A 30 5.13 10.98 -1.63
N ILE A 31 5.11 9.79 -1.04
CA ILE A 31 3.99 9.34 -0.22
C ILE A 31 3.77 10.27 0.97
N GLU A 32 4.84 10.63 1.68
CA GLU A 32 4.74 11.44 2.88
C GLU A 32 4.43 12.91 2.57
N GLU A 33 4.88 13.41 1.43
CA GLU A 33 4.61 14.80 1.04
C GLU A 33 3.20 14.97 0.47
N PHE A 34 2.79 14.11 -0.45
CA PHE A 34 1.52 14.28 -1.17
C PHE A 34 0.38 13.44 -0.63
N ARG A 35 0.66 12.47 0.19
CA ARG A 35 -0.30 11.58 0.84
C ARG A 35 -1.37 11.00 -0.10
N PRO A 36 -0.94 10.34 -1.18
CA PRO A 36 -1.89 9.76 -2.14
C PRO A 36 -2.55 8.51 -1.58
N TYR A 37 -3.66 8.11 -2.18
CA TYR A 37 -4.18 6.75 -2.00
C TYR A 37 -3.23 5.79 -2.71
N ILE A 38 -2.97 4.64 -2.10
CA ILE A 38 -2.04 3.66 -2.67
C ILE A 38 -2.73 2.32 -2.74
N LYS A 39 -2.72 1.71 -3.92
CA LYS A 39 -3.15 0.33 -4.11
C LYS A 39 -1.92 -0.53 -4.27
N LEU A 40 -1.80 -1.57 -3.46
CA LEU A 40 -0.69 -2.51 -3.58
C LEU A 40 -1.18 -3.95 -3.52
N GLU A 41 -0.39 -4.82 -4.14
CA GLU A 41 -0.67 -6.24 -4.14
C GLU A 41 0.27 -6.93 -3.15
N VAL A 42 -0.29 -7.72 -2.25
CA VAL A 42 0.47 -8.49 -1.27
C VAL A 42 0.14 -9.96 -1.48
N GLY A 43 1.14 -10.77 -1.72
CA GLY A 43 0.87 -12.15 -2.04
C GLY A 43 2.02 -13.09 -1.78
N TRP A 44 1.94 -14.24 -2.41
CA TRP A 44 2.90 -15.32 -2.23
C TRP A 44 4.36 -14.90 -2.33
N PRO A 45 4.79 -14.09 -3.30
CA PRO A 45 6.20 -13.72 -3.39
C PRO A 45 6.66 -12.75 -2.30
N THR A 46 5.72 -12.12 -1.57
CA THR A 46 6.07 -11.14 -0.54
C THR A 46 6.47 -11.85 0.73
N SER A 47 7.69 -11.60 1.20
CA SER A 47 8.18 -12.22 2.43
C SER A 47 7.44 -11.71 3.65
N LYS A 48 7.52 -12.48 4.76
CA LYS A 48 6.95 -12.04 6.02
C LYS A 48 7.58 -10.73 6.48
N GLU A 49 8.88 -10.58 6.29
CA GLU A 49 9.61 -9.36 6.65
C GLU A 49 9.08 -8.16 5.89
N ASP A 50 8.82 -8.32 4.60
CA ASP A 50 8.29 -7.24 3.78
C ASP A 50 6.84 -6.92 4.17
N ARG A 51 6.04 -7.92 4.50
CA ARG A 51 4.68 -7.70 4.99
C ARG A 51 4.67 -6.94 6.30
N ASP A 52 5.54 -7.31 7.22
CA ASP A 52 5.74 -6.58 8.48
C ASP A 52 6.14 -5.13 8.22
N GLY A 53 7.07 -4.94 7.29
CA GLY A 53 7.56 -3.62 6.92
C GLY A 53 6.47 -2.74 6.33
N ILE A 54 5.64 -3.28 5.44
CA ILE A 54 4.52 -2.56 4.85
C ILE A 54 3.54 -2.10 5.93
N ALA A 55 3.14 -3.02 6.80
CA ALA A 55 2.20 -2.70 7.88
C ALA A 55 2.76 -1.64 8.83
N ALA A 56 4.01 -1.80 9.24
CA ALA A 56 4.66 -0.86 10.17
C ALA A 56 4.84 0.51 9.54
N TYR A 57 5.25 0.57 8.29
CA TYR A 57 5.47 1.84 7.60
C TYR A 57 4.19 2.65 7.48
N PHE A 58 3.11 2.03 7.00
CA PHE A 58 1.85 2.75 6.83
C PHE A 58 1.23 3.17 8.17
N LYS A 59 1.38 2.34 9.20
CA LYS A 59 0.95 2.73 10.54
C LYS A 59 1.72 3.96 11.03
N LYS A 60 3.03 3.97 10.82
CA LYS A 60 3.90 5.07 11.25
C LYS A 60 3.50 6.40 10.63
N ILE A 61 3.10 6.40 9.36
CA ILE A 61 2.74 7.63 8.65
C ILE A 61 1.24 7.89 8.65
N ASN A 62 0.52 7.19 9.51
CA ASN A 62 -0.91 7.39 9.71
C ASN A 62 -1.76 7.10 8.48
N TYR A 63 -1.52 5.95 7.89
CA TYR A 63 -2.36 5.38 6.83
C TYR A 63 -3.15 4.21 7.38
N GLU A 64 -4.36 4.05 6.87
CA GLU A 64 -5.20 2.89 7.16
C GLU A 64 -5.10 1.90 6.01
N LEU A 65 -4.99 0.61 6.30
CA LEU A 65 -4.95 -0.44 5.29
C LEU A 65 -6.28 -1.16 5.22
N ARG A 66 -6.87 -1.24 4.02
CA ARG A 66 -8.13 -1.92 3.78
C ARG A 66 -8.02 -2.89 2.62
N LEU A 67 -8.80 -3.96 2.69
CA LEU A 67 -8.91 -4.90 1.58
C LEU A 67 -9.68 -4.28 0.42
N VAL A 68 -9.33 -4.68 -0.79
CA VAL A 68 -10.13 -4.38 -1.98
C VAL A 68 -11.16 -5.48 -2.12
N ILE A 69 -12.45 -5.15 -2.03
CA ILE A 69 -13.52 -6.17 -2.00
C ILE A 69 -13.73 -6.82 -3.36
N ASN A 70 -13.64 -6.08 -4.44
CA ASN A 70 -13.97 -6.61 -5.76
C ASN A 70 -13.23 -5.87 -6.87
N ARG A 71 -13.51 -6.30 -8.12
CA ARG A 71 -12.87 -5.71 -9.29
C ARG A 71 -13.20 -4.23 -9.52
N LYS A 72 -14.24 -3.73 -8.87
CA LYS A 72 -14.61 -2.31 -8.95
C LYS A 72 -13.74 -1.43 -8.07
N GLY A 73 -12.84 -2.03 -7.29
CA GLY A 73 -11.91 -1.30 -6.45
C GLY A 73 -12.56 -0.62 -5.27
N LEU A 74 -13.64 -1.18 -4.75
CA LEU A 74 -14.29 -0.62 -3.56
C LEU A 74 -13.47 -0.91 -2.32
N PHE A 75 -13.45 0.03 -1.39
CA PHE A 75 -12.80 -0.16 -0.11
C PHE A 75 -13.56 -1.20 0.71
N GLY A 76 -12.82 -2.19 1.18
CA GLY A 76 -13.35 -3.24 2.02
C GLY A 76 -13.07 -3.00 3.50
N PRO A 77 -13.16 -4.07 4.30
CA PRO A 77 -12.87 -3.97 5.72
C PRO A 77 -11.41 -3.68 5.98
N LEU A 78 -11.10 -3.27 7.21
CA LEU A 78 -9.72 -3.11 7.65
C LEU A 78 -8.95 -4.41 7.44
N LEU A 79 -7.70 -4.27 7.02
CA LEU A 79 -6.82 -5.42 6.83
C LEU A 79 -6.51 -6.05 8.18
N THR A 80 -6.71 -7.35 8.27
CA THR A 80 -6.35 -8.11 9.47
C THR A 80 -5.10 -8.95 9.19
N ASP A 81 -4.47 -9.43 10.25
CA ASP A 81 -3.28 -10.28 10.12
C ASP A 81 -3.59 -11.56 9.33
N ASP A 82 -4.78 -12.11 9.47
CA ASP A 82 -5.18 -13.31 8.74
C ASP A 82 -5.06 -13.12 7.23
N PHE A 83 -5.42 -11.94 6.73
CA PHE A 83 -5.30 -11.62 5.31
C PHE A 83 -3.88 -11.20 4.95
N LEU A 84 -3.26 -10.37 5.78
CA LEU A 84 -1.92 -9.86 5.50
C LEU A 84 -0.89 -11.00 5.39
N TYR A 85 -1.02 -12.01 6.23
CA TYR A 85 -0.12 -13.15 6.28
C TYR A 85 -0.69 -14.42 5.64
N GLY A 86 -1.81 -14.29 4.95
CA GLY A 86 -2.44 -15.39 4.27
C GLY A 86 -1.66 -15.86 3.05
N LYS A 87 -2.05 -17.01 2.52
CA LYS A 87 -1.40 -17.61 1.36
C LYS A 87 -1.89 -17.04 0.04
N GLU A 88 -3.06 -16.42 0.05
CA GLU A 88 -3.65 -15.85 -1.16
C GLU A 88 -3.08 -14.47 -1.44
N THR A 89 -2.97 -14.14 -2.72
CA THR A 89 -2.64 -12.79 -3.12
C THR A 89 -3.86 -11.89 -2.92
N ILE A 90 -3.65 -10.76 -2.27
CA ILE A 90 -4.71 -9.80 -2.00
C ILE A 90 -4.32 -8.42 -2.50
N ASP A 91 -5.32 -7.65 -2.88
CA ASP A 91 -5.15 -6.22 -3.17
C ASP A 91 -5.52 -5.43 -1.92
N VAL A 92 -4.71 -4.44 -1.62
CA VAL A 92 -4.84 -3.62 -0.42
C VAL A 92 -4.85 -2.15 -0.81
N PHE A 93 -5.76 -1.38 -0.23
CA PHE A 93 -5.70 0.09 -0.29
C PHE A 93 -5.06 0.63 0.97
N ALA A 94 -4.08 1.49 0.79
CA ALA A 94 -3.52 2.31 1.86
C ALA A 94 -4.13 3.70 1.75
N ILE A 95 -4.83 4.13 2.78
CA ILE A 95 -5.65 5.33 2.77
C ILE A 95 -5.11 6.32 3.79
N PRO A 96 -4.68 7.52 3.35
CA PRO A 96 -4.19 8.53 4.29
C PRO A 96 -5.29 9.00 5.22
N GLN A 97 -4.95 9.20 6.47
CA GLN A 97 -5.90 9.62 7.50
C GLN A 97 -5.79 11.11 7.83
#